data_94a291c3dfe3326f081220161b0bd3ae
#
_entry.id   94a291c3dfe3326f081220161b0bd3ae
#
_cell.length_a   1.000
_cell.length_b   1.000
_cell.length_c   1.000
_cell.angle_alpha   90.00
_cell.angle_beta   90.00
_cell.angle_gamma   90.00
#
_symmetry.space_group_name_H-M   'P 1'
#
loop_
_entity.id
_entity.type
_entity.pdbx_description
1 polymer ?
#
loop_
_entity_poly.entity_id
_entity_poly.type
_entity_poly.pdbx_seq_one_letter_code
_entity_poly.pdbx_strand_id
1 'polypeptide(L)'
;MAVVKQRRQLNLRLPMPELSERCLRFPLPLPPTAPNTNNNTTAATAAIAYSDLEKLQVLGHGNGGTVYKVQHRCTHKIYALKVVHGDADPTVRRQVFREMEILRRTDSPFIVQCFGIFEKPSGDIAILMEYMDSGTLDTLLNKNGTFSEPKLAHMASQILKGLSYLHGHKIIHRDIKPSNLLVNNNNMQVKIADFGVSKIMCRSLDACNSYVGTCAYMSPERFDPDAYGGNYNGYAGDIWSLGLTLLELYLGHFPFLQPGQRPDWATLMCAICFGDPPSLPDGASPEFRSFIECCLQKEFSKRWTASQLLTHPFLCRKSPLLSEV
;
A
#
# COMPACT_ATOMS: atom_id res chain seq x y z
N MET A 1 24.22 -57.45 18.04
CA MET A 1 23.05 -56.67 18.48
C MET A 1 23.23 -55.22 18.09
N ALA A 2 22.53 -54.79 17.06
CA ALA A 2 22.60 -53.41 16.53
C ALA A 2 21.48 -52.60 17.18
N VAL A 3 21.86 -51.54 17.92
CA VAL A 3 20.92 -50.62 18.55
C VAL A 3 20.50 -49.55 17.51
N VAL A 4 19.28 -49.67 17.05
CA VAL A 4 18.64 -48.68 16.15
C VAL A 4 18.24 -47.50 17.04
N LYS A 5 18.93 -46.35 16.88
CA LYS A 5 18.50 -45.06 17.46
C LYS A 5 17.33 -44.51 16.63
N GLN A 6 16.12 -44.56 17.21
CA GLN A 6 14.96 -43.83 16.69
C GLN A 6 15.22 -42.31 16.73
N ARG A 7 15.25 -41.69 15.55
CA ARG A 7 15.20 -40.22 15.44
C ARG A 7 13.79 -39.76 15.79
N ARG A 8 13.65 -39.07 16.93
CA ARG A 8 12.43 -38.30 17.25
C ARG A 8 12.33 -37.18 16.22
N GLN A 9 11.32 -37.22 15.38
CA GLN A 9 10.88 -36.06 14.59
C GLN A 9 10.30 -35.04 15.58
N LEU A 10 11.04 -33.95 15.81
CA LEU A 10 10.51 -32.76 16.45
C LEU A 10 9.63 -32.04 15.42
N ASN A 11 8.31 -32.24 15.55
CA ASN A 11 7.34 -31.37 14.88
C ASN A 11 7.38 -29.99 15.54
N LEU A 12 8.29 -29.13 15.10
CA LEU A 12 8.25 -27.70 15.39
C LEU A 12 7.08 -27.09 14.61
N ARG A 13 5.87 -27.20 15.14
CA ARG A 13 4.79 -26.27 14.78
C ARG A 13 5.06 -24.98 15.54
N LEU A 14 5.72 -24.02 14.89
CA LEU A 14 5.74 -22.65 15.38
C LEU A 14 4.27 -22.18 15.38
N PRO A 15 3.75 -21.65 16.50
CA PRO A 15 2.42 -21.07 16.51
C PRO A 15 2.42 -19.90 15.53
N MET A 16 1.58 -19.96 14.51
CA MET A 16 1.25 -18.78 13.70
C MET A 16 0.73 -17.72 14.69
N PRO A 17 1.24 -16.50 14.70
CA PRO A 17 0.69 -15.47 15.55
C PRO A 17 -0.78 -15.29 15.18
N GLU A 18 -1.69 -15.69 16.08
CA GLU A 18 -3.07 -15.24 16.02
C GLU A 18 -3.01 -13.72 16.08
N LEU A 19 -3.32 -13.08 14.96
CA LEU A 19 -3.50 -11.63 14.91
C LEU A 19 -4.58 -11.30 15.94
N SER A 20 -4.14 -10.84 17.11
CA SER A 20 -5.02 -10.64 18.25
C SER A 20 -6.19 -9.76 17.80
N GLU A 21 -7.41 -10.18 18.11
CA GLU A 21 -8.66 -9.44 17.84
C GLU A 21 -8.63 -7.99 18.40
N ARG A 22 -7.67 -7.65 19.24
CA ARG A 22 -7.47 -6.31 19.79
C ARG A 22 -7.16 -5.23 18.74
N CYS A 23 -6.58 -5.59 17.59
CA CYS A 23 -6.37 -4.64 16.47
C CYS A 23 -7.64 -4.27 15.72
N LEU A 24 -8.78 -4.91 15.99
CA LEU A 24 -10.04 -4.75 15.25
C LEU A 24 -11.09 -3.90 15.97
N ARG A 25 -10.86 -3.47 17.22
CA ARG A 25 -11.91 -2.88 18.06
C ARG A 25 -11.96 -1.34 18.11
N PHE A 26 -11.21 -0.61 17.33
CA PHE A 26 -11.40 0.82 17.25
C PHE A 26 -12.34 1.14 16.08
N PRO A 27 -13.60 1.57 16.36
CA PRO A 27 -14.40 2.19 15.31
C PRO A 27 -13.66 3.46 14.87
N LEU A 28 -13.19 3.49 13.63
CA LEU A 28 -12.65 4.71 13.04
C LEU A 28 -13.76 5.78 13.13
N PRO A 29 -13.50 6.94 13.72
CA PRO A 29 -14.46 8.04 13.69
C PRO A 29 -14.71 8.41 12.23
N LEU A 30 -15.97 8.43 11.83
CA LEU A 30 -16.37 8.95 10.53
C LEU A 30 -15.93 10.41 10.46
N PRO A 31 -15.34 10.88 9.36
CA PRO A 31 -15.06 12.30 9.19
C PRO A 31 -16.37 13.07 9.34
N PRO A 32 -16.35 14.26 9.96
CA PRO A 32 -17.54 15.07 10.19
C PRO A 32 -18.21 15.36 8.84
N THR A 33 -19.52 15.11 8.77
CA THR A 33 -20.35 15.57 7.65
C THR A 33 -20.23 17.07 7.56
N ALA A 34 -19.77 17.58 6.41
CA ALA A 34 -19.76 19.01 6.16
C ALA A 34 -21.19 19.56 6.31
N PRO A 35 -21.37 20.75 6.95
CA PRO A 35 -22.70 21.34 7.06
C PRO A 35 -23.23 21.65 5.66
N ASN A 36 -24.49 21.30 5.42
CA ASN A 36 -25.25 21.69 4.23
C ASN A 36 -25.28 23.22 4.15
N THR A 37 -24.41 23.81 3.37
CA THR A 37 -24.59 25.15 2.86
C THR A 37 -25.19 25.05 1.47
N ASN A 38 -26.47 25.29 1.39
CA ASN A 38 -27.13 25.65 0.13
C ASN A 38 -26.38 26.83 -0.49
N ASN A 39 -25.82 26.65 -1.68
CA ASN A 39 -25.99 27.61 -2.78
C ASN A 39 -25.22 27.15 -4.03
N ASN A 40 -26.02 26.91 -5.07
CA ASN A 40 -25.84 27.15 -6.50
C ASN A 40 -24.58 26.68 -7.25
N THR A 41 -24.87 25.84 -8.28
CA THR A 41 -24.13 25.66 -9.55
C THR A 41 -22.80 24.93 -9.49
N THR A 42 -22.90 23.60 -9.46
CA THR A 42 -22.08 22.74 -10.32
C THR A 42 -22.92 21.49 -10.68
N ALA A 43 -22.88 21.15 -11.97
CA ALA A 43 -23.66 20.04 -12.54
C ALA A 43 -23.59 18.80 -11.65
N ALA A 44 -24.74 18.34 -11.17
CA ALA A 44 -24.87 17.06 -10.48
C ALA A 44 -24.24 15.99 -11.38
N THR A 45 -23.07 15.49 -11.01
CA THR A 45 -22.48 14.33 -11.64
C THR A 45 -23.44 13.18 -11.39
N ALA A 46 -24.25 12.82 -12.41
CA ALA A 46 -25.16 11.70 -12.34
C ALA A 46 -24.39 10.49 -11.83
N ALA A 47 -24.93 9.81 -10.83
CA ALA A 47 -24.28 8.64 -10.24
C ALA A 47 -24.05 7.60 -11.35
N ILE A 48 -22.81 7.20 -11.58
CA ILE A 48 -22.46 6.20 -12.59
C ILE A 48 -23.08 4.87 -12.18
N ALA A 49 -23.88 4.25 -13.04
CA ALA A 49 -24.40 2.91 -12.80
C ALA A 49 -23.44 1.84 -13.33
N TYR A 50 -23.42 0.68 -12.69
CA TYR A 50 -22.58 -0.44 -13.13
C TYR A 50 -22.89 -0.89 -14.57
N SER A 51 -24.17 -0.82 -15.00
CA SER A 51 -24.63 -1.11 -16.35
C SER A 51 -24.05 -0.22 -17.44
N ASP A 52 -23.61 0.99 -17.06
CA ASP A 52 -23.08 1.99 -18.00
C ASP A 52 -21.60 1.78 -18.30
N LEU A 53 -21.00 0.78 -17.67
CA LEU A 53 -19.59 0.47 -17.80
C LEU A 53 -19.36 -0.68 -18.78
N GLU A 54 -18.50 -0.43 -19.76
CA GLU A 54 -18.02 -1.42 -20.71
C GLU A 54 -16.59 -1.84 -20.37
N LYS A 55 -16.37 -3.14 -20.24
CA LYS A 55 -15.03 -3.70 -19.99
C LYS A 55 -14.24 -3.72 -21.28
N LEU A 56 -13.05 -3.07 -21.27
CA LEU A 56 -12.15 -3.02 -22.42
C LEU A 56 -11.02 -4.03 -22.33
N GLN A 57 -10.35 -4.08 -21.16
CA GLN A 57 -9.11 -4.83 -20.98
C GLN A 57 -8.93 -5.24 -19.53
N VAL A 58 -8.27 -6.38 -19.29
CA VAL A 58 -7.77 -6.76 -17.97
C VAL A 58 -6.45 -6.03 -17.74
N LEU A 59 -6.35 -5.30 -16.61
CA LEU A 59 -5.12 -4.59 -16.20
C LEU A 59 -4.26 -5.44 -15.28
N GLY A 60 -4.87 -6.33 -14.51
CA GLY A 60 -4.15 -7.21 -13.59
C GLY A 60 -5.06 -8.18 -12.85
N HIS A 61 -4.44 -9.25 -12.37
CA HIS A 61 -5.02 -10.24 -11.46
C HIS A 61 -4.18 -10.31 -10.20
N GLY A 62 -4.83 -10.51 -9.07
CA GLY A 62 -4.14 -10.73 -7.80
C GLY A 62 -5.10 -11.33 -6.78
N ASN A 63 -4.59 -11.62 -5.58
CA ASN A 63 -5.42 -12.18 -4.49
C ASN A 63 -6.53 -11.23 -4.05
N GLY A 64 -6.43 -9.94 -4.36
CA GLY A 64 -7.49 -8.96 -4.14
C GLY A 64 -8.52 -8.91 -5.25
N GLY A 65 -8.51 -9.83 -6.22
CA GLY A 65 -9.45 -9.87 -7.35
C GLY A 65 -8.85 -9.46 -8.69
N THR A 66 -9.71 -9.06 -9.61
CA THR A 66 -9.32 -8.67 -10.98
C THR A 66 -9.58 -7.19 -11.21
N VAL A 67 -8.61 -6.50 -11.80
CA VAL A 67 -8.74 -5.09 -12.20
C VAL A 67 -8.93 -5.01 -13.70
N TYR A 68 -9.97 -4.28 -14.13
CA TYR A 68 -10.31 -4.04 -15.53
C TYR A 68 -10.16 -2.56 -15.87
N LYS A 69 -9.71 -2.27 -17.08
CA LYS A 69 -9.93 -0.99 -17.74
C LYS A 69 -11.36 -0.98 -18.27
N VAL A 70 -12.13 0.03 -17.89
CA VAL A 70 -13.52 0.15 -18.31
C VAL A 70 -13.79 1.54 -18.89
N GLN A 71 -14.77 1.63 -19.77
CA GLN A 71 -15.24 2.88 -20.35
C GLN A 71 -16.70 3.12 -19.98
N HIS A 72 -17.02 4.34 -19.60
CA HIS A 72 -18.41 4.76 -19.42
C HIS A 72 -19.04 4.99 -20.80
N ARG A 73 -20.12 4.27 -21.12
CA ARG A 73 -20.72 4.22 -22.46
C ARG A 73 -21.13 5.59 -23.01
N CYS A 74 -21.73 6.42 -22.15
CA CYS A 74 -22.25 7.73 -22.60
C CYS A 74 -21.16 8.81 -22.68
N THR A 75 -20.20 8.85 -21.75
CA THR A 75 -19.20 9.91 -21.65
C THR A 75 -17.86 9.54 -22.27
N HIS A 76 -17.65 8.27 -22.62
CA HIS A 76 -16.40 7.71 -23.11
C HIS A 76 -15.21 7.85 -22.14
N LYS A 77 -15.46 8.29 -20.90
CA LYS A 77 -14.43 8.43 -19.87
C LYS A 77 -13.95 7.06 -19.42
N ILE A 78 -12.62 6.95 -19.24
CA ILE A 78 -11.94 5.72 -18.86
C ILE A 78 -11.78 5.67 -17.34
N TYR A 79 -11.98 4.47 -16.77
CA TYR A 79 -11.87 4.17 -15.34
C TYR A 79 -11.15 2.84 -15.13
N ALA A 80 -10.73 2.58 -13.92
CA ALA A 80 -10.33 1.27 -13.44
C ALA A 80 -11.47 0.66 -12.61
N LEU A 81 -11.81 -0.61 -12.85
CA LEU A 81 -12.82 -1.35 -12.12
C LEU A 81 -12.18 -2.56 -11.44
N LYS A 82 -12.01 -2.51 -10.13
CA LYS A 82 -11.52 -3.63 -9.33
C LYS A 82 -12.70 -4.48 -8.89
N VAL A 83 -12.71 -5.75 -9.28
CA VAL A 83 -13.71 -6.73 -8.86
C VAL A 83 -13.08 -7.65 -7.85
N VAL A 84 -13.58 -7.62 -6.63
CA VAL A 84 -13.14 -8.42 -5.50
C VAL A 84 -14.18 -9.49 -5.25
N HIS A 85 -13.75 -10.75 -5.09
CA HIS A 85 -14.68 -11.85 -4.79
C HIS A 85 -15.28 -11.66 -3.39
N GLY A 86 -16.61 -11.80 -3.32
CA GLY A 86 -17.34 -11.65 -2.07
C GLY A 86 -17.02 -12.80 -1.11
N ASP A 87 -16.78 -12.46 0.16
CA ASP A 87 -16.77 -13.45 1.23
C ASP A 87 -18.20 -13.81 1.62
N ALA A 88 -18.43 -15.08 1.95
CA ALA A 88 -19.72 -15.55 2.45
C ALA A 88 -20.05 -15.00 3.86
N ASP A 89 -19.02 -14.56 4.62
CA ASP A 89 -19.22 -13.99 5.96
C ASP A 89 -19.75 -12.56 5.90
N PRO A 90 -20.97 -12.31 6.42
CA PRO A 90 -21.57 -10.97 6.44
C PRO A 90 -20.76 -9.95 7.25
N THR A 91 -19.92 -10.40 8.18
CA THR A 91 -19.08 -9.54 9.03
C THR A 91 -17.93 -8.98 8.21
N VAL A 92 -17.27 -9.85 7.44
CA VAL A 92 -16.20 -9.47 6.50
C VAL A 92 -16.74 -8.51 5.45
N ARG A 93 -17.90 -8.81 4.86
CA ARG A 93 -18.54 -7.93 3.87
C ARG A 93 -18.83 -6.54 4.44
N ARG A 94 -19.42 -6.43 5.65
CA ARG A 94 -19.67 -5.14 6.31
C ARG A 94 -18.37 -4.35 6.54
N GLN A 95 -17.28 -5.03 6.89
CA GLN A 95 -15.99 -4.40 7.09
C GLN A 95 -15.44 -3.86 5.77
N VAL A 96 -15.52 -4.62 4.68
CA VAL A 96 -15.13 -4.18 3.33
C VAL A 96 -15.92 -2.94 2.91
N PHE A 97 -17.24 -2.95 3.06
CA PHE A 97 -18.07 -1.79 2.72
C PHE A 97 -17.71 -0.55 3.55
N ARG A 98 -17.40 -0.72 4.83
CA ARG A 98 -16.99 0.39 5.70
C ARG A 98 -15.65 1.00 5.25
N GLU A 99 -14.66 0.21 4.89
CA GLU A 99 -13.38 0.70 4.36
C GLU A 99 -13.55 1.35 2.98
N MET A 100 -14.42 0.80 2.14
CA MET A 100 -14.77 1.41 0.85
C MET A 100 -15.43 2.77 1.01
N GLU A 101 -16.32 2.92 1.98
CA GLU A 101 -16.98 4.20 2.24
C GLU A 101 -15.97 5.27 2.73
N ILE A 102 -14.95 4.86 3.49
CA ILE A 102 -13.82 5.75 3.84
C ILE A 102 -13.09 6.18 2.56
N LEU A 103 -12.76 5.24 1.67
CA LEU A 103 -12.10 5.54 0.40
C LEU A 103 -12.93 6.52 -0.46
N ARG A 104 -14.24 6.31 -0.54
CA ARG A 104 -15.15 7.18 -1.30
C ARG A 104 -15.18 8.61 -0.79
N ARG A 105 -14.89 8.83 0.51
CA ARG A 105 -14.86 10.15 1.15
C ARG A 105 -13.48 10.80 1.14
N THR A 106 -12.45 10.10 0.67
CA THR A 106 -11.12 10.73 0.55
C THR A 106 -11.14 11.75 -0.59
N ASP A 107 -10.65 12.94 -0.30
CA ASP A 107 -10.48 14.02 -1.26
C ASP A 107 -9.03 14.52 -1.20
N SER A 108 -8.17 13.88 -1.98
CA SER A 108 -6.75 14.23 -2.07
C SER A 108 -6.21 13.92 -3.45
N PRO A 109 -5.46 14.85 -4.06
CA PRO A 109 -4.86 14.64 -5.38
C PRO A 109 -3.76 13.57 -5.39
N PHE A 110 -3.35 13.10 -4.20
CA PHE A 110 -2.30 12.07 -4.02
C PHE A 110 -2.86 10.70 -3.67
N ILE A 111 -4.19 10.55 -3.73
CA ILE A 111 -4.89 9.29 -3.47
C ILE A 111 -5.75 8.98 -4.68
N VAL A 112 -5.79 7.71 -5.08
CA VAL A 112 -6.66 7.25 -6.18
C VAL A 112 -8.11 7.46 -5.79
N GLN A 113 -8.83 8.22 -6.62
CA GLN A 113 -10.23 8.56 -6.36
C GLN A 113 -11.14 7.36 -6.59
N CYS A 114 -12.10 7.15 -5.68
CA CYS A 114 -13.19 6.17 -5.83
C CYS A 114 -14.46 6.88 -6.30
N PHE A 115 -14.99 6.44 -7.44
CA PHE A 115 -16.20 7.01 -8.05
C PHE A 115 -17.47 6.24 -7.70
N GLY A 116 -17.35 4.96 -7.36
CA GLY A 116 -18.52 4.14 -7.03
C GLY A 116 -18.16 2.76 -6.51
N ILE A 117 -19.09 2.17 -5.79
CA ILE A 117 -19.00 0.82 -5.23
C ILE A 117 -20.28 0.11 -5.59
N PHE A 118 -20.18 -1.06 -6.19
CA PHE A 118 -21.31 -1.85 -6.66
C PHE A 118 -21.24 -3.24 -6.06
N GLU A 119 -22.36 -3.71 -5.53
CA GLU A 119 -22.54 -5.09 -5.15
C GLU A 119 -23.15 -5.85 -6.31
N LYS A 120 -22.54 -6.96 -6.71
CA LYS A 120 -23.05 -7.82 -7.76
C LYS A 120 -23.98 -8.89 -7.19
N PRO A 121 -24.91 -9.43 -8.00
CA PRO A 121 -25.76 -10.56 -7.60
C PRO A 121 -24.95 -11.80 -7.16
N SER A 122 -23.73 -11.97 -7.67
CA SER A 122 -22.80 -13.03 -7.25
C SER A 122 -22.25 -12.86 -5.84
N GLY A 123 -22.48 -11.71 -5.19
CA GLY A 123 -21.85 -11.33 -3.94
C GLY A 123 -20.51 -10.64 -4.09
N ASP A 124 -19.94 -10.56 -5.30
CA ASP A 124 -18.71 -9.81 -5.57
C ASP A 124 -18.93 -8.31 -5.37
N ILE A 125 -17.86 -7.62 -4.99
CA ILE A 125 -17.83 -6.16 -4.86
C ILE A 125 -17.01 -5.60 -6.02
N ALA A 126 -17.59 -4.66 -6.76
CA ALA A 126 -16.93 -3.93 -7.83
C ALA A 126 -16.69 -2.48 -7.41
N ILE A 127 -15.45 -2.01 -7.49
CA ILE A 127 -14.98 -0.69 -7.05
C ILE A 127 -14.56 0.07 -8.30
N LEU A 128 -15.24 1.17 -8.60
CA LEU A 128 -14.91 2.06 -9.72
C LEU A 128 -13.94 3.14 -9.26
N MET A 129 -12.77 3.17 -9.86
CA MET A 129 -11.68 4.05 -9.46
C MET A 129 -11.14 4.86 -10.65
N GLU A 130 -10.38 5.88 -10.32
CA GLU A 130 -9.55 6.62 -11.26
C GLU A 130 -8.62 5.67 -12.03
N TYR A 131 -8.53 5.86 -13.35
CA TYR A 131 -7.60 5.12 -14.18
C TYR A 131 -6.27 5.87 -14.28
N MET A 132 -5.19 5.19 -13.91
CA MET A 132 -3.82 5.68 -13.98
C MET A 132 -3.11 4.95 -15.13
N ASP A 133 -2.71 5.70 -16.16
CA ASP A 133 -2.33 5.15 -17.47
C ASP A 133 -0.95 4.48 -17.52
N SER A 134 -0.05 4.82 -16.60
CA SER A 134 1.30 4.27 -16.55
C SER A 134 1.47 3.06 -15.63
N GLY A 135 0.38 2.59 -15.02
CA GLY A 135 0.39 1.43 -14.13
C GLY A 135 0.99 1.73 -12.76
N THR A 136 1.74 0.79 -12.20
CA THR A 136 2.32 0.85 -10.85
C THR A 136 3.82 1.20 -10.89
N LEU A 137 4.38 1.68 -9.77
CA LEU A 137 5.84 1.85 -9.64
C LEU A 137 6.59 0.52 -9.79
N ASP A 138 5.99 -0.59 -9.38
CA ASP A 138 6.53 -1.93 -9.59
C ASP A 138 6.64 -2.26 -11.09
N THR A 139 5.58 -1.99 -11.86
CA THR A 139 5.58 -2.17 -13.33
C THR A 139 6.65 -1.31 -13.99
N LEU A 140 6.81 -0.06 -13.54
CA LEU A 140 7.81 0.86 -14.07
C LEU A 140 9.23 0.44 -13.69
N LEU A 141 9.45 -0.05 -12.48
CA LEU A 141 10.74 -0.59 -12.04
C LEU A 141 11.17 -1.77 -12.91
N ASN A 142 10.26 -2.71 -13.14
CA ASN A 142 10.52 -3.89 -13.97
C ASN A 142 10.76 -3.53 -15.44
N LYS A 143 10.13 -2.48 -15.96
CA LYS A 143 10.25 -2.06 -17.36
C LYS A 143 11.45 -1.16 -17.62
N ASN A 144 11.70 -0.20 -16.73
CA ASN A 144 12.63 0.93 -16.97
C ASN A 144 13.89 0.83 -16.11
N GLY A 145 13.98 -0.12 -15.18
CA GLY A 145 15.07 -0.21 -14.20
C GLY A 145 14.93 0.81 -13.06
N THR A 146 16.04 1.08 -12.39
CA THR A 146 16.12 1.90 -11.18
C THR A 146 15.80 3.37 -11.42
N PHE A 147 15.44 4.07 -10.35
CA PHE A 147 15.09 5.48 -10.39
C PHE A 147 16.23 6.33 -9.80
N SER A 148 16.52 7.46 -10.45
CA SER A 148 17.46 8.46 -9.94
C SER A 148 16.89 9.17 -8.70
N GLU A 149 17.77 9.67 -7.83
CA GLU A 149 17.38 10.39 -6.62
C GLU A 149 16.42 11.58 -6.86
N PRO A 150 16.60 12.42 -7.90
CA PRO A 150 15.62 13.49 -8.19
C PRO A 150 14.22 12.95 -8.48
N LYS A 151 14.10 11.83 -9.21
CA LYS A 151 12.81 11.18 -9.45
C LYS A 151 12.24 10.59 -8.15
N LEU A 152 13.07 9.96 -7.33
CA LEU A 152 12.68 9.44 -6.01
C LEU A 152 12.19 10.55 -5.08
N ALA A 153 12.88 11.69 -5.03
CA ALA A 153 12.47 12.84 -4.24
C ALA A 153 11.09 13.37 -4.68
N HIS A 154 10.87 13.49 -6.00
CA HIS A 154 9.59 13.92 -6.56
C HIS A 154 8.46 12.95 -6.19
N MET A 155 8.67 11.65 -6.34
CA MET A 155 7.68 10.61 -5.97
C MET A 155 7.44 10.58 -4.45
N ALA A 156 8.51 10.60 -3.65
CA ALA A 156 8.42 10.60 -2.19
C ALA A 156 7.61 11.79 -1.66
N SER A 157 7.81 12.99 -2.22
CA SER A 157 7.03 14.18 -1.85
C SER A 157 5.52 13.98 -2.07
N GLN A 158 5.12 13.35 -3.18
CA GLN A 158 3.72 13.09 -3.50
C GLN A 158 3.12 12.02 -2.57
N ILE A 159 3.85 10.92 -2.36
CA ILE A 159 3.41 9.85 -1.46
C ILE A 159 3.27 10.36 -0.03
N LEU A 160 4.23 11.16 0.45
CA LEU A 160 4.18 11.76 1.79
C LEU A 160 3.02 12.74 1.96
N LYS A 161 2.66 13.51 0.93
CA LYS A 161 1.46 14.37 0.96
C LYS A 161 0.19 13.52 1.08
N GLY A 162 0.12 12.39 0.36
CA GLY A 162 -0.97 11.43 0.50
C GLY A 162 -1.02 10.79 1.89
N LEU A 163 0.12 10.33 2.44
CA LEU A 163 0.20 9.79 3.80
C LEU A 163 -0.12 10.84 4.86
N SER A 164 0.36 12.07 4.72
CA SER A 164 0.04 13.16 5.65
C SER A 164 -1.47 13.45 5.69
N TYR A 165 -2.13 13.41 4.52
CA TYR A 165 -3.59 13.52 4.44
C TYR A 165 -4.28 12.36 5.18
N LEU A 166 -3.90 11.10 4.91
CA LEU A 166 -4.49 9.94 5.55
C LEU A 166 -4.30 9.95 7.07
N HIS A 167 -3.07 10.19 7.52
CA HIS A 167 -2.71 10.22 8.94
C HIS A 167 -3.45 11.35 9.69
N GLY A 168 -3.61 12.52 9.05
CA GLY A 168 -4.41 13.62 9.59
C GLY A 168 -5.89 13.26 9.77
N HIS A 169 -6.42 12.37 8.92
CA HIS A 169 -7.77 11.82 9.03
C HIS A 169 -7.85 10.52 9.84
N LYS A 170 -6.78 10.15 10.57
CA LYS A 170 -6.69 8.94 11.39
C LYS A 170 -6.82 7.63 10.59
N ILE A 171 -6.42 7.64 9.33
CA ILE A 171 -6.41 6.50 8.43
C ILE A 171 -4.98 6.00 8.30
N ILE A 172 -4.76 4.70 8.51
CA ILE A 172 -3.49 4.00 8.31
C ILE A 172 -3.62 3.18 7.04
N HIS A 173 -2.68 3.30 6.12
CA HIS A 173 -2.72 2.59 4.84
C HIS A 173 -2.39 1.10 4.98
N ARG A 174 -1.34 0.76 5.75
CA ARG A 174 -0.90 -0.62 6.08
C ARG A 174 -0.31 -1.45 4.95
N ASP A 175 -0.21 -0.93 3.73
CA ASP A 175 0.28 -1.67 2.56
C ASP A 175 0.98 -0.79 1.52
N ILE A 176 1.82 0.15 1.99
CA ILE A 176 2.66 0.96 1.10
C ILE A 176 3.75 0.06 0.52
N LYS A 177 3.77 -0.02 -0.82
CA LYS A 177 4.73 -0.80 -1.63
C LYS A 177 4.64 -0.38 -3.10
N PRO A 178 5.63 -0.69 -3.96
CA PRO A 178 5.63 -0.24 -5.36
C PRO A 178 4.37 -0.62 -6.15
N SER A 179 3.79 -1.79 -5.89
CA SER A 179 2.58 -2.27 -6.60
C SER A 179 1.28 -1.54 -6.21
N ASN A 180 1.26 -0.79 -5.09
CA ASN A 180 0.13 0.00 -4.62
C ASN A 180 0.30 1.51 -4.86
N LEU A 181 1.32 1.90 -5.58
CA LEU A 181 1.61 3.28 -5.96
C LEU A 181 1.42 3.41 -7.47
N LEU A 182 0.32 4.02 -7.87
CA LEU A 182 -0.06 4.18 -9.27
C LEU A 182 0.52 5.45 -9.85
N VAL A 183 0.88 5.39 -11.12
CA VAL A 183 1.53 6.50 -11.84
C VAL A 183 0.69 6.92 -13.03
N ASN A 184 0.61 8.22 -13.25
CA ASN A 184 0.04 8.82 -14.45
C ASN A 184 1.18 9.49 -15.25
N ASN A 185 1.13 9.41 -16.56
CA ASN A 185 2.17 9.92 -17.47
C ASN A 185 2.33 11.44 -17.39
N ASN A 186 1.26 12.15 -17.05
CA ASN A 186 1.30 13.59 -16.83
C ASN A 186 2.17 13.94 -15.62
N ASN A 187 3.41 14.41 -15.86
CA ASN A 187 4.36 14.88 -14.85
C ASN A 187 4.76 13.84 -13.79
N MET A 188 4.73 12.54 -14.11
CA MET A 188 5.03 11.49 -13.13
C MET A 188 4.19 11.64 -11.84
N GLN A 189 2.89 11.90 -12.01
CA GLN A 189 1.98 11.99 -10.87
C GLN A 189 1.83 10.63 -10.20
N VAL A 190 2.15 10.55 -8.91
CA VAL A 190 2.01 9.32 -8.11
C VAL A 190 0.83 9.45 -7.16
N LYS A 191 -0.01 8.41 -7.12
CA LYS A 191 -1.14 8.31 -6.20
C LYS A 191 -1.12 6.99 -5.43
N ILE A 192 -1.51 7.08 -4.16
CA ILE A 192 -1.66 5.92 -3.29
C ILE A 192 -2.97 5.21 -3.64
N ALA A 193 -2.90 3.89 -3.85
CA ALA A 193 -4.03 3.02 -4.14
C ALA A 193 -4.11 1.86 -3.13
N ASP A 194 -5.22 1.14 -3.15
CA ASP A 194 -5.40 -0.14 -2.45
C ASP A 194 -5.33 -0.08 -0.92
N PHE A 195 -6.25 0.65 -0.33
CA PHE A 195 -6.44 0.71 1.13
C PHE A 195 -6.87 -0.65 1.69
N GLY A 196 -5.94 -1.51 2.03
CA GLY A 196 -6.14 -2.71 2.88
C GLY A 196 -7.33 -3.65 2.62
N VAL A 197 -8.25 -3.31 1.72
CA VAL A 197 -9.46 -4.10 1.41
C VAL A 197 -9.11 -5.52 0.99
N SER A 198 -8.07 -5.65 0.17
CA SER A 198 -7.55 -6.95 -0.24
C SER A 198 -7.11 -7.80 0.94
N LYS A 199 -6.62 -7.19 2.03
CA LYS A 199 -6.18 -7.91 3.24
C LYS A 199 -7.34 -8.40 4.10
N ILE A 200 -8.47 -7.70 4.09
CA ILE A 200 -9.67 -8.15 4.80
C ILE A 200 -10.23 -9.39 4.13
N MET A 201 -10.27 -9.38 2.78
CA MET A 201 -10.81 -10.48 1.98
C MET A 201 -9.88 -11.70 1.94
N CYS A 202 -8.55 -11.53 2.00
CA CYS A 202 -7.60 -12.65 1.98
C CYS A 202 -7.51 -13.41 3.30
N ARG A 203 -8.23 -13.05 4.35
CA ARG A 203 -8.25 -13.81 5.61
C ARG A 203 -8.88 -15.19 5.50
N SER A 204 -9.70 -15.44 4.48
CA SER A 204 -10.46 -16.66 4.30
C SER A 204 -9.88 -17.65 3.27
N LEU A 205 -8.90 -17.27 2.44
CA LEU A 205 -8.42 -18.12 1.35
C LEU A 205 -6.88 -18.14 1.25
N ASP A 206 -6.32 -19.31 1.48
CA ASP A 206 -4.94 -19.77 1.19
C ASP A 206 -3.77 -18.77 1.32
N ALA A 207 -3.21 -18.77 2.51
CA ALA A 207 -2.34 -17.74 3.05
C ALA A 207 -0.84 -17.85 2.70
N CYS A 208 -0.33 -18.88 2.02
CA CYS A 208 1.11 -19.16 2.17
C CYS A 208 2.06 -18.35 1.29
N ASN A 209 1.79 -18.09 0.01
CA ASN A 209 2.78 -17.42 -0.86
C ASN A 209 2.52 -15.93 -1.10
N SER A 210 1.27 -15.52 -1.19
CA SER A 210 0.86 -14.12 -1.36
C SER A 210 1.01 -13.29 -0.08
N TYR A 211 0.90 -13.95 1.08
CA TYR A 211 1.09 -13.35 2.40
C TYR A 211 2.55 -12.91 2.62
N VAL A 212 3.53 -13.71 2.22
CA VAL A 212 4.97 -13.42 2.39
C VAL A 212 5.37 -12.14 1.64
N GLY A 213 4.97 -11.95 0.39
CA GLY A 213 5.27 -10.74 -0.39
C GLY A 213 4.66 -9.47 0.21
N THR A 214 3.49 -9.57 0.85
CA THR A 214 2.85 -8.45 1.54
C THR A 214 3.52 -8.14 2.88
N CYS A 215 4.06 -9.16 3.57
CA CYS A 215 4.76 -8.99 4.84
C CYS A 215 6.14 -8.37 4.67
N ALA A 216 6.73 -8.45 3.49
CA ALA A 216 8.08 -7.94 3.23
C ALA A 216 8.26 -6.45 3.58
N TYR A 217 7.21 -5.64 3.42
CA TYR A 217 7.24 -4.21 3.73
C TYR A 217 6.74 -3.87 5.15
N MET A 218 6.39 -4.86 5.96
CA MET A 218 5.95 -4.61 7.34
C MET A 218 7.08 -4.10 8.21
N SER A 219 6.72 -3.18 9.11
CA SER A 219 7.64 -2.71 10.14
C SER A 219 7.88 -3.76 11.23
N PRO A 220 9.04 -3.73 11.92
CA PRO A 220 9.39 -4.70 12.94
C PRO A 220 8.31 -4.87 14.01
N GLU A 221 7.77 -3.79 14.55
CA GLU A 221 6.72 -3.78 15.57
C GLU A 221 5.38 -4.34 15.09
N ARG A 222 5.16 -4.41 13.80
CA ARG A 222 3.99 -5.03 13.21
C ARG A 222 4.23 -6.50 12.89
N PHE A 223 5.48 -6.85 12.59
CA PHE A 223 5.90 -8.21 12.29
C PHE A 223 5.93 -9.06 13.56
N ASP A 224 6.46 -8.48 14.66
CA ASP A 224 6.56 -9.09 15.99
C ASP A 224 6.02 -8.12 17.07
N PRO A 225 4.68 -8.05 17.25
CA PRO A 225 4.09 -7.14 18.24
C PRO A 225 4.51 -7.44 19.68
N ASP A 226 4.80 -8.70 20.01
CA ASP A 226 5.13 -9.11 21.38
C ASP A 226 6.50 -8.56 21.81
N ALA A 227 7.49 -8.52 20.90
CA ALA A 227 8.79 -7.91 21.15
C ALA A 227 8.69 -6.39 21.46
N TYR A 228 7.61 -5.74 21.06
CA TYR A 228 7.35 -4.31 21.27
C TYR A 228 6.27 -4.05 22.34
N GLY A 229 6.02 -5.04 23.23
CA GLY A 229 5.05 -4.92 24.33
C GLY A 229 3.60 -4.71 23.91
N GLY A 230 3.22 -5.20 22.72
CA GLY A 230 1.91 -5.01 22.12
C GLY A 230 1.63 -3.60 21.63
N ASN A 231 2.60 -2.69 21.71
CA ASN A 231 2.47 -1.33 21.20
C ASN A 231 2.75 -1.30 19.69
N TYR A 232 1.82 -0.71 18.96
CA TYR A 232 1.90 -0.58 17.52
C TYR A 232 1.47 0.82 17.07
N ASN A 233 2.38 1.51 16.39
CA ASN A 233 2.08 2.79 15.75
C ASN A 233 1.94 2.59 14.23
N GLY A 234 0.71 2.43 13.75
CA GLY A 234 0.44 2.20 12.33
C GLY A 234 0.89 3.31 11.40
N TYR A 235 0.90 4.56 11.86
CA TYR A 235 1.40 5.70 11.10
C TYR A 235 2.90 5.58 10.87
N ALA A 236 3.65 5.22 11.90
CA ALA A 236 5.09 4.96 11.79
C ALA A 236 5.36 3.71 10.93
N GLY A 237 4.45 2.71 10.93
CA GLY A 237 4.51 1.55 10.06
C GLY A 237 4.42 1.90 8.58
N ASP A 238 3.55 2.85 8.18
CA ASP A 238 3.46 3.33 6.80
C ASP A 238 4.76 4.03 6.35
N ILE A 239 5.43 4.74 7.26
CA ILE A 239 6.72 5.40 6.99
C ILE A 239 7.86 4.39 6.77
N TRP A 240 7.90 3.32 7.58
CA TRP A 240 8.83 2.21 7.35
C TRP A 240 8.64 1.61 5.96
N SER A 241 7.40 1.30 5.60
CA SER A 241 7.05 0.73 4.29
C SER A 241 7.43 1.67 3.14
N LEU A 242 7.29 2.99 3.32
CA LEU A 242 7.76 3.99 2.36
C LEU A 242 9.29 3.95 2.22
N GLY A 243 10.03 3.88 3.31
CA GLY A 243 11.49 3.78 3.30
C GLY A 243 11.99 2.58 2.49
N LEU A 244 11.41 1.40 2.74
CA LEU A 244 11.73 0.19 1.96
C LEU A 244 11.34 0.32 0.49
N THR A 245 10.17 0.91 0.20
CA THR A 245 9.72 1.16 -1.18
C THR A 245 10.72 2.04 -1.95
N LEU A 246 11.17 3.15 -1.37
CA LEU A 246 12.12 4.06 -2.04
C LEU A 246 13.49 3.41 -2.21
N LEU A 247 13.91 2.62 -1.24
CA LEU A 247 15.18 1.90 -1.31
C LEU A 247 15.15 0.83 -2.41
N GLU A 248 14.06 0.08 -2.53
CA GLU A 248 13.85 -0.89 -3.61
C GLU A 248 13.87 -0.22 -4.99
N LEU A 249 13.16 0.91 -5.16
CA LEU A 249 13.15 1.67 -6.40
C LEU A 249 14.54 2.21 -6.78
N TYR A 250 15.38 2.50 -5.78
CA TYR A 250 16.76 2.91 -6.00
C TYR A 250 17.68 1.75 -6.36
N LEU A 251 17.56 0.61 -5.66
CA LEU A 251 18.43 -0.56 -5.83
C LEU A 251 18.04 -1.44 -7.02
N GLY A 252 16.74 -1.43 -7.41
CA GLY A 252 16.20 -2.31 -8.45
C GLY A 252 15.77 -3.69 -7.95
N HIS A 253 15.91 -3.97 -6.67
CA HIS A 253 15.52 -5.22 -6.01
C HIS A 253 15.12 -4.97 -4.57
N PHE A 254 14.37 -5.91 -3.98
CA PHE A 254 13.95 -5.81 -2.59
C PHE A 254 15.17 -5.81 -1.63
N PRO A 255 15.27 -4.84 -0.70
CA PRO A 255 16.51 -4.54 0.03
C PRO A 255 17.03 -5.62 0.97
N PHE A 256 16.16 -6.46 1.53
CA PHE A 256 16.53 -7.51 2.47
C PHE A 256 16.89 -8.85 1.82
N LEU A 257 16.80 -8.95 0.48
CA LEU A 257 17.04 -10.18 -0.25
C LEU A 257 18.09 -9.99 -1.32
N GLN A 258 18.88 -11.04 -1.57
CA GLN A 258 19.76 -11.09 -2.72
C GLN A 258 18.94 -11.13 -4.02
N PRO A 259 19.42 -10.54 -5.12
CA PRO A 259 18.74 -10.60 -6.41
C PRO A 259 18.39 -12.05 -6.79
N GLY A 260 17.12 -12.30 -7.12
CA GLY A 260 16.62 -13.62 -7.47
C GLY A 260 16.25 -14.55 -6.31
N GLN A 261 16.53 -14.17 -5.08
CA GLN A 261 16.11 -14.94 -3.90
C GLN A 261 14.60 -14.75 -3.65
N ARG A 262 13.89 -15.85 -3.39
CA ARG A 262 12.48 -15.81 -2.99
C ARG A 262 12.37 -15.59 -1.49
N PRO A 263 11.57 -14.63 -1.03
CA PRO A 263 11.36 -14.44 0.40
C PRO A 263 10.62 -15.65 1.00
N ASP A 264 11.10 -16.12 2.14
CA ASP A 264 10.34 -16.98 3.05
C ASP A 264 10.10 -16.23 4.36
N TRP A 265 9.15 -16.71 5.14
CA TRP A 265 8.74 -16.05 6.40
C TRP A 265 9.89 -15.91 7.40
N ALA A 266 10.67 -16.97 7.59
CA ALA A 266 11.74 -16.99 8.59
C ALA A 266 12.87 -16.03 8.22
N THR A 267 13.27 -16.02 6.94
CA THR A 267 14.27 -15.10 6.40
C THR A 267 13.82 -13.65 6.58
N LEU A 268 12.57 -13.32 6.24
CA LEU A 268 12.04 -11.97 6.43
C LEU A 268 11.96 -11.58 7.90
N MET A 269 11.51 -12.46 8.77
CA MET A 269 11.45 -12.21 10.20
C MET A 269 12.85 -11.91 10.77
N CYS A 270 13.83 -12.75 10.42
CA CYS A 270 15.21 -12.53 10.86
C CYS A 270 15.76 -11.18 10.35
N ALA A 271 15.56 -10.87 9.09
CA ALA A 271 16.09 -9.66 8.49
C ALA A 271 15.39 -8.39 9.04
N ILE A 272 14.06 -8.38 9.14
CA ILE A 272 13.28 -7.21 9.56
C ILE A 272 13.37 -6.99 11.07
N CYS A 273 13.21 -8.05 11.89
CA CYS A 273 13.14 -7.90 13.35
C CYS A 273 14.50 -7.89 14.01
N PHE A 274 15.44 -8.72 13.56
CA PHE A 274 16.74 -8.92 14.23
C PHE A 274 17.93 -8.37 13.46
N GLY A 275 17.92 -8.35 12.11
CA GLY A 275 18.97 -7.78 11.26
C GLY A 275 19.06 -6.25 11.37
N ASP A 276 20.13 -5.64 10.89
CA ASP A 276 20.21 -4.19 10.76
C ASP A 276 19.30 -3.67 9.63
N PRO A 277 18.81 -2.43 9.73
CA PRO A 277 18.11 -1.81 8.61
C PRO A 277 19.00 -1.80 7.36
N PRO A 278 18.41 -2.04 6.17
CA PRO A 278 19.20 -2.05 4.94
C PRO A 278 19.79 -0.68 4.67
N SER A 279 21.07 -0.66 4.28
CA SER A 279 21.82 0.57 4.00
C SER A 279 21.90 0.85 2.50
N LEU A 280 22.07 2.13 2.18
CA LEU A 280 22.34 2.58 0.81
C LEU A 280 23.81 2.36 0.43
N PRO A 281 24.10 2.04 -0.85
CA PRO A 281 25.48 1.97 -1.35
C PRO A 281 26.18 3.34 -1.31
N ASP A 282 27.51 3.33 -1.40
CA ASP A 282 28.35 4.54 -1.26
C ASP A 282 28.04 5.64 -2.27
N GLY A 283 27.48 5.31 -3.43
CA GLY A 283 27.09 6.28 -4.46
C GLY A 283 25.83 7.11 -4.15
N ALA A 284 25.10 6.81 -3.09
CA ALA A 284 23.92 7.57 -2.70
C ALA A 284 24.31 8.88 -1.99
N SER A 285 23.54 9.95 -2.28
CA SER A 285 23.77 11.26 -1.66
C SER A 285 23.57 11.21 -0.14
N PRO A 286 24.28 12.06 0.64
CA PRO A 286 24.10 12.15 2.09
C PRO A 286 22.65 12.46 2.47
N GLU A 287 21.96 13.29 1.69
CA GLU A 287 20.58 13.67 1.96
C GLU A 287 19.60 12.50 1.73
N PHE A 288 19.82 11.70 0.69
CA PHE A 288 18.98 10.51 0.47
C PHE A 288 19.24 9.47 1.55
N ARG A 289 20.49 9.26 1.94
CA ARG A 289 20.87 8.37 3.02
C ARG A 289 20.19 8.77 4.34
N SER A 290 20.30 10.05 4.72
CA SER A 290 19.65 10.58 5.93
C SER A 290 18.12 10.43 5.88
N PHE A 291 17.50 10.64 4.70
CA PHE A 291 16.05 10.46 4.52
C PHE A 291 15.63 9.01 4.78
N ILE A 292 16.35 8.04 4.20
CA ILE A 292 16.06 6.61 4.40
C ILE A 292 16.28 6.21 5.86
N GLU A 293 17.34 6.72 6.52
CA GLU A 293 17.59 6.49 7.95
C GLU A 293 16.44 7.03 8.83
N CYS A 294 15.86 8.19 8.50
CA CYS A 294 14.68 8.72 9.21
C CYS A 294 13.45 7.83 9.04
N CYS A 295 13.33 7.10 7.92
CA CYS A 295 12.22 6.19 7.66
C CYS A 295 12.43 4.81 8.32
N LEU A 296 13.66 4.27 8.31
CA LEU A 296 13.97 2.89 8.67
C LEU A 296 14.53 2.73 10.10
N GLN A 297 14.17 3.61 11.02
CA GLN A 297 14.44 3.41 12.44
C GLN A 297 13.65 2.20 12.97
N LYS A 298 14.33 1.24 13.62
CA LYS A 298 13.66 0.07 14.21
C LYS A 298 12.69 0.47 15.31
N GLU A 299 13.10 1.41 16.15
CA GLU A 299 12.22 2.00 17.16
C GLU A 299 11.26 2.98 16.51
N PHE A 300 9.96 2.64 16.49
CA PHE A 300 8.93 3.42 15.80
C PHE A 300 8.79 4.86 16.34
N SER A 301 9.16 5.11 17.61
CA SER A 301 9.14 6.45 18.21
C SER A 301 10.21 7.40 17.63
N LYS A 302 11.28 6.85 17.04
CA LYS A 302 12.36 7.60 16.39
C LYS A 302 12.11 7.85 14.90
N ARG A 303 11.14 7.16 14.29
CA ARG A 303 10.78 7.41 12.89
C ARG A 303 10.12 8.77 12.75
N TRP A 304 10.52 9.48 11.72
CA TRP A 304 9.89 10.75 11.39
C TRP A 304 8.46 10.53 10.90
N THR A 305 7.58 11.48 11.22
CA THR A 305 6.22 11.51 10.68
C THR A 305 6.22 11.95 9.21
N ALA A 306 5.13 11.70 8.49
CA ALA A 306 4.99 12.15 7.10
C ALA A 306 5.19 13.68 6.98
N SER A 307 4.66 14.46 7.94
CA SER A 307 4.81 15.92 7.95
C SER A 307 6.24 16.39 8.20
N GLN A 308 7.01 15.70 9.06
CA GLN A 308 8.42 15.98 9.28
C GLN A 308 9.26 15.65 8.04
N LEU A 309 9.02 14.49 7.42
CA LEU A 309 9.72 14.09 6.21
C LEU A 309 9.47 15.03 5.03
N LEU A 310 8.30 15.67 4.94
CA LEU A 310 8.03 16.69 3.92
C LEU A 310 8.93 17.92 4.02
N THR A 311 9.57 18.16 5.17
CA THR A 311 10.56 19.25 5.35
C THR A 311 12.00 18.80 5.21
N HIS A 312 12.25 17.51 4.91
CA HIS A 312 13.60 16.95 4.83
C HIS A 312 14.38 17.54 3.62
N PRO A 313 15.69 17.83 3.76
CA PRO A 313 16.54 18.40 2.70
C PRO A 313 16.51 17.61 1.39
N PHE A 314 16.38 16.29 1.43
CA PHE A 314 16.26 15.42 0.26
C PHE A 314 15.11 15.85 -0.67
N LEU A 315 13.99 16.33 -0.12
CA LEU A 315 12.82 16.76 -0.90
C LEU A 315 12.89 18.24 -1.31
N CYS A 316 13.74 19.04 -0.65
CA CYS A 316 13.84 20.48 -0.90
C CYS A 316 14.77 20.83 -2.06
N ARG A 317 15.52 19.89 -2.61
CA ARG A 317 16.36 20.12 -3.79
C ARG A 317 15.48 20.52 -4.97
N LYS A 318 15.62 21.76 -5.47
CA LYS A 318 15.03 22.19 -6.74
C LYS A 318 15.52 21.25 -7.83
N SER A 319 14.63 20.42 -8.35
CA SER A 319 14.95 19.51 -9.45
C SER A 319 15.25 20.32 -10.70
N PRO A 320 16.37 20.09 -11.41
CA PRO A 320 16.62 20.71 -12.70
C PRO A 320 15.68 20.21 -13.83
N LEU A 321 14.71 19.36 -13.49
CA LEU A 321 13.84 18.64 -14.45
C LEU A 321 12.78 19.51 -15.17
N LEU A 322 12.77 20.84 -14.98
CA LEU A 322 11.82 21.74 -15.68
C LEU A 322 12.49 22.67 -16.71
N SER A 323 13.74 22.44 -17.10
CA SER A 323 14.45 23.29 -18.07
C SER A 323 14.80 22.61 -19.40
N GLU A 324 14.32 21.39 -19.66
CA GLU A 324 14.48 20.76 -20.98
C GLU A 324 13.14 20.19 -21.45
N VAL A 325 12.35 21.06 -22.08
CA VAL A 325 11.37 20.78 -23.15
C VAL A 325 11.54 21.82 -24.21
#